data_c81d4aadfbeff47f190c844682c219d2
#
_entry.id   c81d4aadfbeff47f190c844682c219d2
#
_cell.length_a   1.000
_cell.length_b   1.000
_cell.length_c   1.000
_cell.angle_alpha   90.00
_cell.angle_beta   90.00
_cell.angle_gamma   90.00
#
_symmetry.space_group_name_H-M   'P 1'
#
loop_
_entity.id
_entity.type
_entity.pdbx_description
1 polymer ?
#
loop_
_entity_poly.entity_id
_entity_poly.type
_entity_poly.pdbx_seq_one_letter_code
_entity_poly.pdbx_strand_id
1 'polypeptide(L)'
;YLDSKLSEQEVMAAGNPLNEELKQEILSIDGVTDVIAKRQSLHINYNVNGIEYGGMCDILTDQNYSKVEASLIEGTMPTDTHSILIDSATSNREHIGVGETAELISGKSTIPVTISGVFNNNLDNGHGTHHFDGVLEFAPEALFHELHPEITSFDYSWSIVSDPQKADHVRDELKNIISAHTDIALDDINTVIEYEKNINSFVFGSMEVLSWLVFLFGVINLINTTLSNQMSRKQENSVLRSIGLTQKQLCKMNICEGLCYAFFATLATLIVGLPASIFA
;
A
#
# COMPACT_ATOMS: atom_id res chain seq x y z
N TYR A 1 1.24 -9.15 -15.64
CA TYR A 1 1.56 -7.73 -15.74
C TYR A 1 2.82 -7.53 -16.56
N LEU A 2 2.85 -6.47 -17.35
CA LEU A 2 4.04 -5.99 -18.03
C LEU A 2 4.36 -4.61 -17.47
N ASP A 3 5.54 -4.47 -16.89
CA ASP A 3 5.96 -3.22 -16.25
C ASP A 3 7.18 -2.65 -16.98
N SER A 4 7.17 -1.34 -17.26
CA SER A 4 8.35 -0.64 -17.73
C SER A 4 9.39 -0.57 -16.60
N LYS A 5 10.63 -0.97 -16.90
CA LYS A 5 11.76 -0.84 -15.98
C LYS A 5 12.41 0.53 -16.03
N LEU A 6 12.03 1.34 -17.01
CA LEU A 6 12.59 2.67 -17.20
C LEU A 6 11.99 3.67 -16.21
N SER A 7 12.85 4.51 -15.67
CA SER A 7 12.44 5.70 -14.93
C SER A 7 11.79 6.72 -15.86
N GLU A 8 11.05 7.68 -15.29
CA GLU A 8 10.46 8.80 -16.03
C GLU A 8 11.49 9.52 -16.93
N GLN A 9 12.70 9.77 -16.41
CA GLN A 9 13.77 10.44 -17.15
C GLN A 9 14.29 9.60 -18.34
N GLU A 10 14.35 8.29 -18.19
CA GLU A 10 14.78 7.37 -19.25
C GLU A 10 13.69 7.25 -20.33
N VAL A 11 12.40 7.22 -19.93
CA VAL A 11 11.27 7.27 -20.88
C VAL A 11 11.30 8.57 -21.68
N MET A 12 11.57 9.71 -21.04
CA MET A 12 11.71 10.99 -21.71
C MET A 12 12.90 11.03 -22.69
N ALA A 13 13.98 10.31 -22.40
CA ALA A 13 15.18 10.31 -23.21
C ALA A 13 15.16 9.30 -24.36
N ALA A 14 14.58 8.13 -24.16
CA ALA A 14 14.66 6.98 -25.06
C ALA A 14 13.33 6.56 -25.69
N GLY A 15 12.20 7.10 -25.19
CA GLY A 15 10.84 6.68 -25.52
C GLY A 15 10.35 5.56 -24.60
N ASN A 16 9.03 5.36 -24.60
CA ASN A 16 8.41 4.33 -23.76
C ASN A 16 8.41 2.97 -24.48
N PRO A 17 8.96 1.91 -23.86
CA PRO A 17 8.91 0.58 -24.42
C PRO A 17 7.47 0.01 -24.49
N LEU A 18 6.57 0.47 -23.59
CA LEU A 18 5.15 0.14 -23.61
C LEU A 18 4.42 1.07 -24.60
N ASN A 19 4.57 0.78 -25.88
CA ASN A 19 4.02 1.58 -26.98
C ASN A 19 2.87 0.85 -27.70
N GLU A 20 2.20 1.57 -28.59
CA GLU A 20 1.04 1.04 -29.31
C GLU A 20 1.39 -0.16 -30.22
N GLU A 21 2.61 -0.21 -30.78
CA GLU A 21 3.05 -1.33 -31.63
C GLU A 21 3.12 -2.62 -30.81
N LEU A 22 3.78 -2.59 -29.67
CA LEU A 22 3.85 -3.73 -28.73
C LEU A 22 2.46 -4.12 -28.21
N LYS A 23 1.58 -3.14 -27.96
CA LYS A 23 0.20 -3.41 -27.53
C LYS A 23 -0.59 -4.17 -28.56
N GLN A 24 -0.49 -3.79 -29.84
CA GLN A 24 -1.15 -4.50 -30.94
C GLN A 24 -0.58 -5.91 -31.14
N GLU A 25 0.73 -6.09 -30.98
CA GLU A 25 1.36 -7.40 -31.02
C GLU A 25 0.79 -8.31 -29.92
N ILE A 26 0.69 -7.82 -28.68
CA ILE A 26 0.14 -8.58 -27.54
C ILE A 26 -1.35 -8.89 -27.76
N LEU A 27 -2.14 -7.95 -28.24
CA LEU A 27 -3.55 -8.17 -28.53
C LEU A 27 -3.78 -9.21 -29.65
N SER A 28 -2.77 -9.46 -30.51
CA SER A 28 -2.82 -10.48 -31.54
C SER A 28 -2.61 -11.90 -31.02
N ILE A 29 -2.15 -12.10 -29.79
CA ILE A 29 -1.93 -13.41 -29.18
C ILE A 29 -3.28 -14.10 -28.95
N ASP A 30 -3.40 -15.34 -29.41
CA ASP A 30 -4.60 -16.13 -29.19
C ASP A 30 -4.86 -16.41 -27.72
N GLY A 31 -5.98 -15.90 -27.20
CA GLY A 31 -6.36 -15.99 -25.80
C GLY A 31 -6.19 -14.70 -25.03
N VAL A 32 -5.55 -13.66 -25.56
CA VAL A 32 -5.60 -12.32 -24.98
C VAL A 32 -6.94 -11.67 -25.32
N THR A 33 -7.63 -11.14 -24.31
CA THR A 33 -8.94 -10.52 -24.46
C THR A 33 -8.89 -9.00 -24.30
N ASP A 34 -7.94 -8.49 -23.50
CA ASP A 34 -7.77 -7.06 -23.26
C ASP A 34 -6.36 -6.74 -22.74
N VAL A 35 -5.94 -5.50 -22.92
CA VAL A 35 -4.71 -4.91 -22.35
C VAL A 35 -5.09 -3.64 -21.63
N ILE A 36 -5.16 -3.71 -20.31
CA ILE A 36 -5.53 -2.60 -19.44
C ILE A 36 -4.26 -1.83 -19.07
N ALA A 37 -4.14 -0.63 -19.59
CA ALA A 37 -2.99 0.23 -19.34
C ALA A 37 -3.14 1.00 -18.03
N LYS A 38 -2.04 1.10 -17.27
CA LYS A 38 -1.90 1.98 -16.13
C LYS A 38 -0.95 3.10 -16.50
N ARG A 39 -1.44 4.34 -16.42
CA ARG A 39 -0.70 5.54 -16.80
C ARG A 39 0.25 5.96 -15.70
N GLN A 40 1.37 6.55 -16.09
CA GLN A 40 2.34 7.12 -15.15
C GLN A 40 1.88 8.50 -14.72
N SER A 41 1.87 8.73 -13.40
CA SER A 41 1.79 10.09 -12.84
C SER A 41 3.10 10.81 -13.10
N LEU A 42 3.04 12.05 -13.55
CA LEU A 42 4.23 12.89 -13.76
C LEU A 42 4.39 13.88 -12.62
N HIS A 43 5.63 14.11 -12.23
CA HIS A 43 5.94 15.21 -11.31
C HIS A 43 5.98 16.52 -12.10
N ILE A 44 4.98 17.37 -11.89
CA ILE A 44 4.84 18.65 -12.57
C ILE A 44 4.92 19.78 -11.55
N ASN A 45 5.66 20.84 -11.89
CA ASN A 45 5.62 22.07 -11.13
C ASN A 45 4.57 22.99 -11.75
N TYR A 46 3.87 23.73 -10.90
CA TYR A 46 2.95 24.77 -11.35
C TYR A 46 3.22 26.08 -10.61
N ASN A 47 3.05 27.19 -11.31
CA ASN A 47 3.21 28.54 -10.78
C ASN A 47 1.85 29.20 -10.71
N VAL A 48 1.49 29.67 -9.52
CA VAL A 48 0.29 30.48 -9.30
C VAL A 48 0.72 31.77 -8.63
N ASN A 49 0.39 32.90 -9.22
CA ASN A 49 0.70 34.23 -8.68
C ASN A 49 2.19 34.46 -8.32
N GLY A 50 3.11 33.80 -9.05
CA GLY A 50 4.56 33.95 -8.85
C GLY A 50 5.14 33.03 -7.78
N ILE A 51 4.35 32.09 -7.23
CA ILE A 51 4.80 31.05 -6.31
C ILE A 51 4.76 29.71 -7.03
N GLU A 52 5.89 29.02 -7.00
CA GLU A 52 6.05 27.70 -7.63
C GLU A 52 5.76 26.59 -6.62
N TYR A 53 4.93 25.64 -7.04
CA TYR A 53 4.54 24.45 -6.30
C TYR A 53 4.90 23.22 -7.13
N GLY A 54 5.17 22.09 -6.47
CA GLY A 54 5.38 20.79 -7.13
C GLY A 54 4.32 19.79 -6.69
N GLY A 55 3.83 18.99 -7.62
CA GLY A 55 2.85 17.96 -7.35
C GLY A 55 2.92 16.76 -8.29
N MET A 56 2.24 15.68 -7.91
CA MET A 56 2.03 14.53 -8.77
C MET A 56 0.75 14.76 -9.55
N CYS A 57 0.86 14.83 -10.86
CA CYS A 57 -0.26 14.99 -11.77
C CYS A 57 -0.56 13.69 -12.51
N ASP A 58 -1.78 13.20 -12.39
CA ASP A 58 -2.27 12.01 -13.07
C ASP A 58 -3.03 12.38 -14.34
N ILE A 59 -2.95 11.47 -15.30
CA ILE A 59 -3.71 11.58 -16.55
C ILE A 59 -5.16 11.16 -16.30
N LEU A 60 -6.11 11.98 -16.73
CA LEU A 60 -7.53 11.59 -16.81
C LEU A 60 -7.72 10.56 -17.91
N THR A 61 -8.23 9.40 -17.55
CA THR A 61 -8.53 8.27 -18.42
C THR A 61 -9.95 7.80 -18.23
N ASP A 62 -10.52 7.07 -19.19
CA ASP A 62 -11.84 6.45 -19.04
C ASP A 62 -11.96 5.57 -17.78
N GLN A 63 -10.83 5.00 -17.31
CA GLN A 63 -10.79 4.12 -16.13
C GLN A 63 -10.92 4.88 -14.81
N ASN A 64 -10.35 6.10 -14.70
CA ASN A 64 -10.40 6.90 -13.48
C ASN A 64 -11.46 8.02 -13.53
N TYR A 65 -11.98 8.37 -14.71
CA TYR A 65 -12.88 9.52 -14.90
C TYR A 65 -14.06 9.53 -13.92
N SER A 66 -14.80 8.43 -13.84
CA SER A 66 -15.98 8.36 -12.97
C SER A 66 -15.66 8.47 -11.48
N LYS A 67 -14.49 7.98 -11.05
CA LYS A 67 -14.02 8.12 -9.67
C LYS A 67 -13.65 9.56 -9.36
N VAL A 68 -12.91 10.18 -10.27
CA VAL A 68 -12.48 11.59 -10.14
C VAL A 68 -13.70 12.51 -10.13
N GLU A 69 -14.65 12.31 -11.05
CA GLU A 69 -15.91 13.05 -11.10
C GLU A 69 -16.71 12.91 -9.79
N ALA A 70 -16.82 11.71 -9.24
CA ALA A 70 -17.49 11.47 -7.98
C ALA A 70 -16.77 12.10 -6.76
N SER A 71 -15.50 12.43 -6.90
CA SER A 71 -14.69 13.09 -5.86
C SER A 71 -14.72 14.62 -5.91
N LEU A 72 -15.31 15.20 -6.96
CA LEU A 72 -15.40 16.65 -7.10
C LEU A 72 -16.21 17.28 -5.96
N ILE A 73 -15.67 18.35 -5.39
CA ILE A 73 -16.32 19.16 -4.35
C ILE A 73 -16.65 20.56 -4.85
N GLU A 74 -15.95 21.03 -5.90
CA GLU A 74 -16.19 22.35 -6.50
C GLU A 74 -15.82 22.32 -7.98
N GLY A 75 -16.51 23.10 -8.81
CA GLY A 75 -16.24 23.23 -10.25
C GLY A 75 -16.75 22.06 -11.09
N THR A 76 -16.06 21.79 -12.19
CA THR A 76 -16.43 20.76 -13.18
C THR A 76 -15.21 19.99 -13.65
N MET A 77 -15.45 18.80 -14.23
CA MET A 77 -14.41 18.06 -14.93
C MET A 77 -13.80 18.89 -16.08
N PRO A 78 -12.52 18.70 -16.40
CA PRO A 78 -11.89 19.37 -17.54
C PRO A 78 -12.65 19.16 -18.84
N THR A 79 -12.91 20.23 -19.56
CA THR A 79 -13.63 20.21 -20.84
C THR A 79 -12.74 20.50 -22.03
N ASP A 80 -11.53 20.99 -21.79
CA ASP A 80 -10.51 21.30 -22.78
C ASP A 80 -9.12 20.85 -22.32
N THR A 81 -8.14 20.93 -23.21
CA THR A 81 -6.76 20.48 -22.98
C THR A 81 -6.05 21.25 -21.85
N HIS A 82 -6.37 22.52 -21.68
CA HIS A 82 -5.69 23.40 -20.71
C HIS A 82 -6.49 23.60 -19.41
N SER A 83 -7.40 22.70 -19.11
CA SER A 83 -8.13 22.66 -17.85
C SER A 83 -7.63 21.52 -16.97
N ILE A 84 -7.41 21.80 -15.68
CA ILE A 84 -6.92 20.82 -14.70
C ILE A 84 -7.81 20.77 -13.47
N LEU A 85 -7.70 19.67 -12.73
CA LEU A 85 -8.25 19.54 -11.36
C LEU A 85 -7.11 19.61 -10.36
N ILE A 86 -7.38 20.22 -9.21
CA ILE A 86 -6.46 20.22 -8.07
C ILE A 86 -7.11 19.57 -6.84
N ASP A 87 -6.30 19.02 -5.94
CA ASP A 87 -6.82 18.46 -4.71
C ASP A 87 -7.25 19.57 -3.72
N SER A 88 -8.18 19.24 -2.82
CA SER A 88 -8.72 20.18 -1.85
C SER A 88 -7.71 20.62 -0.78
N ALA A 89 -6.73 19.77 -0.44
CA ALA A 89 -5.69 20.13 0.52
C ALA A 89 -4.75 21.17 -0.11
N THR A 90 -4.38 20.99 -1.36
CA THR A 90 -3.60 21.95 -2.15
C THR A 90 -4.36 23.26 -2.34
N SER A 91 -5.63 23.20 -2.78
CA SER A 91 -6.49 24.37 -2.92
C SER A 91 -6.56 25.20 -1.63
N ASN A 92 -6.80 24.56 -0.49
CA ASN A 92 -6.89 25.23 0.80
C ASN A 92 -5.55 25.80 1.29
N ARG A 93 -4.46 25.04 1.12
CA ARG A 93 -3.13 25.44 1.59
C ARG A 93 -2.59 26.62 0.81
N GLU A 94 -2.76 26.61 -0.50
CA GLU A 94 -2.18 27.58 -1.41
C GLU A 94 -3.15 28.72 -1.76
N HIS A 95 -4.40 28.64 -1.27
CA HIS A 95 -5.48 29.61 -1.54
C HIS A 95 -5.75 29.80 -3.03
N ILE A 96 -5.74 28.72 -3.79
CA ILE A 96 -6.05 28.67 -5.22
C ILE A 96 -7.35 27.90 -5.44
N GLY A 97 -8.17 28.35 -6.41
CA GLY A 97 -9.50 27.80 -6.63
C GLY A 97 -9.94 27.75 -8.07
N VAL A 98 -11.19 27.36 -8.26
CA VAL A 98 -11.82 27.25 -9.58
C VAL A 98 -11.83 28.59 -10.30
N GLY A 99 -11.41 28.60 -11.57
CA GLY A 99 -11.33 29.76 -12.44
C GLY A 99 -10.00 30.49 -12.39
N GLU A 100 -9.09 30.14 -11.46
CA GLU A 100 -7.76 30.71 -11.45
C GLU A 100 -6.85 30.07 -12.51
N THR A 101 -5.86 30.86 -12.96
CA THR A 101 -4.89 30.41 -13.96
C THR A 101 -3.58 30.04 -13.28
N ALA A 102 -3.04 28.88 -13.64
CA ALA A 102 -1.72 28.42 -13.27
C ALA A 102 -0.84 28.24 -14.51
N GLU A 103 0.46 28.25 -14.32
CA GLU A 103 1.43 27.86 -15.35
C GLU A 103 2.00 26.49 -14.97
N LEU A 104 1.74 25.46 -15.75
CA LEU A 104 2.38 24.17 -15.59
C LEU A 104 3.79 24.21 -16.18
N ILE A 105 4.76 23.77 -15.40
CA ILE A 105 6.18 23.79 -15.74
C ILE A 105 6.71 22.36 -15.72
N SER A 106 7.17 21.88 -16.87
CA SER A 106 7.88 20.60 -16.95
C SER A 106 9.11 20.74 -17.83
N GLY A 107 10.29 20.55 -17.22
CA GLY A 107 11.56 20.77 -17.89
C GLY A 107 11.71 22.20 -18.41
N LYS A 108 11.63 22.38 -19.75
CA LYS A 108 11.71 23.68 -20.41
C LYS A 108 10.35 24.18 -20.94
N SER A 109 9.34 23.37 -20.84
CA SER A 109 7.99 23.69 -21.32
C SER A 109 7.19 24.35 -20.20
N THR A 110 6.48 25.42 -20.57
CA THR A 110 5.54 26.12 -19.67
C THR A 110 4.24 26.31 -20.40
N ILE A 111 3.15 25.83 -19.86
CA ILE A 111 1.82 25.90 -20.47
C ILE A 111 0.84 26.52 -19.46
N PRO A 112 0.12 27.60 -19.86
CA PRO A 112 -0.92 28.16 -19.03
C PRO A 112 -2.14 27.23 -18.99
N VAL A 113 -2.68 27.00 -17.79
CA VAL A 113 -3.85 26.18 -17.56
C VAL A 113 -4.83 26.87 -16.64
N THR A 114 -6.09 26.47 -16.69
CA THR A 114 -7.14 26.96 -15.80
C THR A 114 -7.59 25.85 -14.86
N ILE A 115 -7.76 26.16 -13.59
CA ILE A 115 -8.31 25.23 -12.60
C ILE A 115 -9.82 25.13 -12.85
N SER A 116 -10.27 23.98 -13.37
CA SER A 116 -11.68 23.74 -13.68
C SER A 116 -12.46 23.18 -12.50
N GLY A 117 -11.79 22.52 -11.57
CA GLY A 117 -12.42 21.95 -10.39
C GLY A 117 -11.46 21.57 -9.29
N VAL A 118 -12.03 21.35 -8.12
CA VAL A 118 -11.36 20.89 -6.92
C VAL A 118 -11.93 19.54 -6.53
N PHE A 119 -11.08 18.54 -6.32
CA PHE A 119 -11.48 17.20 -5.89
C PHE A 119 -11.02 16.89 -4.47
N ASN A 120 -11.70 15.94 -3.82
CA ASN A 120 -11.34 15.46 -2.49
C ASN A 120 -10.55 14.17 -2.59
N ASN A 121 -9.25 14.23 -2.33
CA ASN A 121 -8.38 13.05 -2.31
C ASN A 121 -8.57 12.16 -1.07
N ASN A 122 -9.20 12.68 -0.01
CA ASN A 122 -9.43 12.01 1.26
C ASN A 122 -10.85 11.45 1.39
N LEU A 123 -11.50 11.08 0.29
CA LEU A 123 -12.78 10.37 0.38
C LEU A 123 -12.58 9.07 1.15
N ASP A 124 -13.12 9.04 2.36
CA ASP A 124 -13.08 7.88 3.24
C ASP A 124 -13.93 6.76 2.62
N ASN A 125 -13.26 5.79 2.02
CA ASN A 125 -13.88 4.56 1.53
C ASN A 125 -14.00 3.49 2.64
N GLY A 126 -13.90 3.90 3.91
CA GLY A 126 -13.98 3.02 5.08
C GLY A 126 -12.68 2.29 5.42
N HIS A 127 -11.60 2.53 4.68
CA HIS A 127 -10.29 1.90 4.89
C HIS A 127 -9.16 2.89 5.22
N GLY A 128 -9.47 4.19 5.35
CA GLY A 128 -8.50 5.22 5.76
C GLY A 128 -7.35 5.45 4.78
N THR A 129 -7.48 5.00 3.54
CA THR A 129 -6.47 5.18 2.50
C THR A 129 -6.79 6.39 1.63
N HIS A 130 -5.77 7.12 1.21
CA HIS A 130 -5.92 8.16 0.20
C HIS A 130 -6.52 7.57 -1.08
N HIS A 131 -7.51 8.23 -1.64
CA HIS A 131 -8.25 7.69 -2.78
C HIS A 131 -7.39 7.63 -4.05
N PHE A 132 -6.39 8.51 -4.16
CA PHE A 132 -5.51 8.67 -5.31
C PHE A 132 -4.02 8.75 -4.91
N ASP A 133 -3.53 7.90 -4.03
CA ASP A 133 -2.11 7.64 -3.70
C ASP A 133 -1.13 8.83 -3.82
N GLY A 134 -1.52 10.02 -3.31
CA GLY A 134 -0.66 11.21 -3.32
C GLY A 134 -0.74 12.04 -4.58
N VAL A 135 -1.65 11.74 -5.50
CA VAL A 135 -1.96 12.60 -6.65
C VAL A 135 -2.56 13.93 -6.16
N LEU A 136 -1.99 15.03 -6.62
CA LEU A 136 -2.43 16.38 -6.26
C LEU A 136 -3.19 17.06 -7.38
N GLU A 137 -3.00 16.63 -8.64
CA GLU A 137 -3.64 17.19 -9.83
C GLU A 137 -4.12 16.07 -10.78
N PHE A 138 -5.14 16.38 -11.56
CA PHE A 138 -5.56 15.60 -12.73
C PHE A 138 -5.62 16.48 -13.96
N ALA A 139 -5.09 15.99 -15.06
CA ALA A 139 -5.11 16.71 -16.33
C ALA A 139 -5.45 15.77 -17.52
N PRO A 140 -6.00 16.32 -18.61
CA PRO A 140 -6.22 15.58 -19.84
C PRO A 140 -4.90 15.07 -20.46
N GLU A 141 -4.92 13.88 -21.05
CA GLU A 141 -3.74 13.29 -21.71
C GLU A 141 -3.14 14.20 -22.80
N ALA A 142 -3.98 14.95 -23.51
CA ALA A 142 -3.54 15.90 -24.52
C ALA A 142 -2.58 16.99 -23.98
N LEU A 143 -2.77 17.41 -22.73
CA LEU A 143 -1.87 18.36 -22.06
C LEU A 143 -0.49 17.74 -21.80
N PHE A 144 -0.45 16.46 -21.43
CA PHE A 144 0.82 15.76 -21.22
C PHE A 144 1.60 15.60 -22.53
N HIS A 145 0.93 15.33 -23.67
CA HIS A 145 1.58 15.31 -24.98
C HIS A 145 2.05 16.69 -25.44
N GLU A 146 1.40 17.77 -25.00
CA GLU A 146 1.85 19.13 -25.27
C GLU A 146 3.09 19.51 -24.44
N LEU A 147 3.13 19.07 -23.18
CA LEU A 147 4.29 19.24 -22.30
C LEU A 147 5.49 18.40 -22.76
N HIS A 148 5.23 17.19 -23.22
CA HIS A 148 6.22 16.18 -23.61
C HIS A 148 5.91 15.57 -24.97
N PRO A 149 6.09 16.33 -26.08
CA PRO A 149 5.76 15.87 -27.44
C PRO A 149 6.63 14.69 -27.90
N GLU A 150 7.77 14.45 -27.25
CA GLU A 150 8.65 13.31 -27.50
C GLU A 150 8.11 12.00 -26.94
N ILE A 151 7.19 12.04 -25.96
CA ILE A 151 6.63 10.83 -25.33
C ILE A 151 5.40 10.41 -26.11
N THR A 152 5.47 9.19 -26.67
CA THR A 152 4.38 8.60 -27.45
C THR A 152 3.36 7.83 -26.62
N SER A 153 3.76 7.38 -25.41
CA SER A 153 2.91 6.67 -24.45
C SER A 153 3.36 6.96 -23.04
N PHE A 154 2.40 7.20 -22.16
CA PHE A 154 2.61 7.39 -20.71
C PHE A 154 2.30 6.12 -19.91
N ASP A 155 2.15 4.99 -20.55
CA ASP A 155 1.90 3.72 -19.89
C ASP A 155 3.14 3.26 -19.13
N TYR A 156 3.01 2.88 -17.85
CA TYR A 156 4.13 2.28 -17.12
C TYR A 156 3.88 0.82 -16.79
N SER A 157 2.63 0.36 -16.83
CA SER A 157 2.26 -1.01 -16.56
C SER A 157 1.03 -1.42 -17.38
N TRP A 158 1.04 -2.64 -17.86
CA TRP A 158 -0.11 -3.26 -18.54
C TRP A 158 -0.57 -4.50 -17.81
N SER A 159 -1.87 -4.56 -17.50
CA SER A 159 -2.52 -5.79 -17.07
C SER A 159 -3.07 -6.53 -18.28
N ILE A 160 -2.50 -7.68 -18.60
CA ILE A 160 -2.95 -8.52 -19.71
C ILE A 160 -4.09 -9.40 -19.21
N VAL A 161 -5.26 -9.25 -19.80
CA VAL A 161 -6.42 -10.08 -19.51
C VAL A 161 -6.49 -11.19 -20.54
N SER A 162 -6.53 -12.44 -20.09
CA SER A 162 -6.55 -13.61 -20.96
C SER A 162 -7.64 -14.61 -20.57
N ASP A 163 -8.03 -15.44 -21.54
CA ASP A 163 -8.85 -16.61 -21.25
C ASP A 163 -8.10 -17.54 -20.28
N PRO A 164 -8.71 -17.90 -19.14
CA PRO A 164 -8.09 -18.79 -18.17
C PRO A 164 -7.64 -20.13 -18.73
N GLN A 165 -8.32 -20.63 -19.77
CA GLN A 165 -7.97 -21.90 -20.42
C GLN A 165 -6.71 -21.80 -21.31
N LYS A 166 -6.34 -20.58 -21.72
CA LYS A 166 -5.18 -20.29 -22.58
C LYS A 166 -4.07 -19.55 -21.82
N ALA A 167 -4.19 -19.37 -20.52
CA ALA A 167 -3.27 -18.55 -19.71
C ALA A 167 -1.80 -19.00 -19.83
N ASP A 168 -1.54 -20.31 -19.87
CA ASP A 168 -0.17 -20.84 -20.03
C ASP A 168 0.38 -20.53 -21.43
N HIS A 169 -0.42 -20.68 -22.49
CA HIS A 169 -0.04 -20.33 -23.85
C HIS A 169 0.26 -18.82 -23.97
N VAL A 170 -0.62 -17.98 -23.46
CA VAL A 170 -0.42 -16.52 -23.47
C VAL A 170 0.85 -16.14 -22.71
N ARG A 171 1.13 -16.78 -21.57
CA ARG A 171 2.36 -16.55 -20.80
C ARG A 171 3.62 -16.88 -21.61
N ASP A 172 3.62 -18.02 -22.29
CA ASP A 172 4.79 -18.46 -23.07
C ASP A 172 5.02 -17.55 -24.28
N GLU A 173 3.96 -17.12 -24.97
CA GLU A 173 4.05 -16.15 -26.06
C GLU A 173 4.54 -14.77 -25.55
N LEU A 174 4.01 -14.28 -24.42
CA LEU A 174 4.49 -13.05 -23.80
C LEU A 174 5.98 -13.14 -23.43
N LYS A 175 6.45 -14.27 -22.90
CA LYS A 175 7.88 -14.47 -22.60
C LYS A 175 8.73 -14.38 -23.86
N ASN A 176 8.27 -14.94 -24.97
CA ASN A 176 8.97 -14.89 -26.24
C ASN A 176 9.10 -13.43 -26.73
N ILE A 177 8.00 -12.67 -26.75
CA ILE A 177 7.96 -11.28 -27.17
C ILE A 177 8.87 -10.43 -26.25
N ILE A 178 8.69 -10.53 -24.93
CA ILE A 178 9.43 -9.73 -23.96
C ILE A 178 10.92 -10.11 -23.90
N SER A 179 11.31 -11.32 -24.29
CA SER A 179 12.73 -11.70 -24.35
C SER A 179 13.59 -10.80 -25.24
N ALA A 180 12.96 -10.13 -26.20
CA ALA A 180 13.61 -9.13 -27.06
C ALA A 180 13.66 -7.72 -26.45
N HIS A 181 12.91 -7.48 -25.37
CA HIS A 181 12.78 -6.19 -24.69
C HIS A 181 13.39 -6.22 -23.29
N THR A 182 14.62 -5.73 -23.15
CA THR A 182 15.34 -5.72 -21.84
C THR A 182 14.72 -4.77 -20.83
N ASP A 183 13.97 -3.78 -21.32
CA ASP A 183 13.43 -2.65 -20.55
C ASP A 183 12.02 -2.91 -20.02
N ILE A 184 11.50 -4.11 -20.26
CA ILE A 184 10.18 -4.54 -19.78
C ILE A 184 10.35 -5.72 -18.82
N ALA A 185 9.60 -5.70 -17.72
CA ALA A 185 9.43 -6.84 -16.83
C ALA A 185 8.11 -7.56 -17.15
N LEU A 186 8.13 -8.89 -17.11
CA LEU A 186 6.93 -9.70 -17.15
C LEU A 186 6.72 -10.34 -15.79
N ASP A 187 5.68 -9.91 -15.08
CA ASP A 187 5.27 -10.48 -13.80
C ASP A 187 4.03 -11.36 -13.97
N ASP A 188 4.19 -12.63 -13.66
CA ASP A 188 3.08 -13.57 -13.58
C ASP A 188 2.37 -13.39 -12.23
N ILE A 189 1.03 -13.37 -12.25
CA ILE A 189 0.22 -13.29 -11.03
C ILE A 189 0.56 -14.39 -10.03
N ASN A 190 0.90 -15.58 -10.50
CA ASN A 190 1.32 -16.68 -9.63
C ASN A 190 2.64 -16.36 -8.89
N THR A 191 3.58 -15.70 -9.57
CA THR A 191 4.85 -15.28 -8.97
C THR A 191 4.61 -14.20 -7.91
N VAL A 192 3.70 -13.26 -8.18
CA VAL A 192 3.31 -12.21 -7.21
C VAL A 192 2.63 -12.85 -5.99
N ILE A 193 1.69 -13.76 -6.20
CA ILE A 193 1.02 -14.49 -5.10
C ILE A 193 2.01 -15.31 -4.27
N GLU A 194 2.97 -16.00 -4.90
CA GLU A 194 4.02 -16.73 -4.20
C GLU A 194 4.92 -15.79 -3.39
N TYR A 195 5.30 -14.65 -3.95
CA TYR A 195 6.11 -13.65 -3.28
C TYR A 195 5.38 -13.08 -2.05
N GLU A 196 4.12 -12.67 -2.19
CA GLU A 196 3.29 -12.21 -1.07
C GLU A 196 3.12 -13.29 0.00
N LYS A 197 2.87 -14.54 -0.39
CA LYS A 197 2.77 -15.67 0.53
C LYS A 197 4.07 -15.91 1.28
N ASN A 198 5.21 -15.78 0.62
CA ASN A 198 6.52 -15.94 1.25
C ASN A 198 6.81 -14.81 2.24
N ILE A 199 6.51 -13.56 1.89
CA ILE A 199 6.65 -12.42 2.82
C ILE A 199 5.73 -12.60 4.02
N ASN A 200 4.46 -12.90 3.82
CA ASN A 200 3.52 -13.13 4.89
C ASN A 200 3.99 -14.28 5.80
N SER A 201 4.44 -15.39 5.22
CA SER A 201 4.99 -16.52 5.97
C SER A 201 6.22 -16.14 6.80
N PHE A 202 7.12 -15.31 6.26
CA PHE A 202 8.29 -14.80 7.00
C PHE A 202 7.88 -13.86 8.14
N VAL A 203 6.94 -12.94 7.90
CA VAL A 203 6.45 -12.01 8.93
C VAL A 203 5.75 -12.78 10.06
N PHE A 204 4.80 -13.65 9.72
CA PHE A 204 4.09 -14.44 10.72
C PHE A 204 5.03 -15.42 11.46
N GLY A 205 5.98 -16.06 10.75
CA GLY A 205 6.99 -16.92 11.36
C GLY A 205 7.89 -16.17 12.34
N SER A 206 8.29 -14.94 12.03
CA SER A 206 9.08 -14.11 12.94
C SER A 206 8.29 -13.70 14.19
N MET A 207 7.01 -13.38 14.04
CA MET A 207 6.11 -13.09 15.17
C MET A 207 5.90 -14.30 16.06
N GLU A 208 5.81 -15.51 15.49
CA GLU A 208 5.69 -16.75 16.24
C GLU A 208 6.94 -17.01 17.10
N VAL A 209 8.13 -16.87 16.53
CA VAL A 209 9.40 -17.01 17.26
C VAL A 209 9.49 -15.99 18.40
N LEU A 210 9.12 -14.73 18.16
CA LEU A 210 9.09 -13.69 19.19
C LEU A 210 8.13 -14.05 20.32
N SER A 211 6.95 -14.56 19.98
CA SER A 211 5.94 -15.00 20.98
C SER A 211 6.47 -16.14 21.85
N TRP A 212 7.16 -17.11 21.26
CA TRP A 212 7.83 -18.18 22.00
C TRP A 212 8.92 -17.67 22.95
N LEU A 213 9.72 -16.69 22.53
CA LEU A 213 10.73 -16.05 23.39
C LEU A 213 10.08 -15.35 24.59
N VAL A 214 9.03 -14.56 24.35
CA VAL A 214 8.29 -13.87 25.43
C VAL A 214 7.68 -14.89 26.39
N PHE A 215 7.09 -15.98 25.89
CA PHE A 215 6.57 -17.07 26.70
C PHE A 215 7.66 -17.70 27.58
N LEU A 216 8.83 -17.98 27.00
CA LEU A 216 9.96 -18.56 27.74
C LEU A 216 10.44 -17.65 28.87
N PHE A 217 10.58 -16.36 28.60
CA PHE A 217 10.91 -15.37 29.62
C PHE A 217 9.85 -15.31 30.73
N GLY A 218 8.57 -15.39 30.37
CA GLY A 218 7.47 -15.48 31.34
C GLY A 218 7.58 -16.68 32.26
N VAL A 219 7.89 -17.87 31.70
CA VAL A 219 8.08 -19.10 32.47
C VAL A 219 9.28 -18.98 33.41
N ILE A 220 10.42 -18.47 32.96
CA ILE A 220 11.62 -18.25 33.79
C ILE A 220 11.31 -17.30 34.96
N ASN A 221 10.61 -16.21 34.68
CA ASN A 221 10.22 -15.23 35.70
C ASN A 221 9.25 -15.85 36.71
N LEU A 222 8.29 -16.65 36.28
CA LEU A 222 7.37 -17.39 37.15
C LEU A 222 8.14 -18.35 38.08
N ILE A 223 9.11 -19.11 37.56
CA ILE A 223 9.95 -20.01 38.34
C ILE A 223 10.74 -19.24 39.42
N ASN A 224 11.38 -18.12 39.01
CA ASN A 224 12.16 -17.29 39.93
C ASN A 224 11.29 -16.71 41.06
N THR A 225 10.09 -16.20 40.69
CA THR A 225 9.15 -15.65 41.69
C THR A 225 8.67 -16.73 42.66
N THR A 226 8.34 -17.93 42.14
CA THR A 226 7.87 -19.05 42.96
C THR A 226 8.96 -19.53 43.91
N LEU A 227 10.20 -19.66 43.45
CA LEU A 227 11.34 -20.03 44.30
C LEU A 227 11.61 -18.98 45.38
N SER A 228 11.61 -17.71 45.03
CA SER A 228 11.78 -16.62 45.99
C SER A 228 10.70 -16.60 47.06
N ASN A 229 9.43 -16.78 46.66
CA ASN A 229 8.32 -16.86 47.63
C ASN A 229 8.46 -18.08 48.57
N GLN A 230 8.88 -19.25 48.07
CA GLN A 230 9.09 -20.43 48.90
C GLN A 230 10.24 -20.22 49.89
N MET A 231 11.33 -19.57 49.47
CA MET A 231 12.46 -19.25 50.35
C MET A 231 12.06 -18.28 51.48
N SER A 232 11.30 -17.23 51.15
CA SER A 232 10.75 -16.26 52.11
C SER A 232 9.83 -16.90 53.15
N ARG A 233 9.00 -17.89 52.72
CA ARG A 233 8.03 -18.56 53.60
C ARG A 233 8.60 -19.79 54.32
N LYS A 234 9.92 -20.04 54.27
CA LYS A 234 10.55 -21.19 54.88
C LYS A 234 10.29 -21.29 56.37
N GLN A 235 10.30 -20.16 57.10
CA GLN A 235 10.01 -20.12 58.52
C GLN A 235 8.52 -20.42 58.82
N GLU A 236 7.60 -19.84 58.06
CA GLU A 236 6.15 -20.09 58.18
C GLU A 236 5.81 -21.56 57.92
N ASN A 237 6.40 -22.13 56.89
CA ASN A 237 6.23 -23.54 56.54
C ASN A 237 6.79 -24.46 57.66
N SER A 238 7.89 -24.07 58.33
CA SER A 238 8.43 -24.80 59.46
C SER A 238 7.49 -24.76 60.69
N VAL A 239 6.88 -23.60 60.98
CA VAL A 239 5.88 -23.48 62.04
C VAL A 239 4.64 -24.33 61.75
N LEU A 240 4.14 -24.28 60.49
CA LEU A 240 2.99 -25.13 60.09
C LEU A 240 3.26 -26.59 60.22
N ARG A 241 4.47 -27.05 59.94
CA ARG A 241 4.89 -28.47 60.18
C ARG A 241 4.95 -28.77 61.67
N SER A 242 5.37 -27.83 62.51
CA SER A 242 5.43 -28.08 63.97
C SER A 242 4.04 -28.22 64.60
N ILE A 243 3.00 -27.65 64.01
CA ILE A 243 1.60 -27.80 64.42
C ILE A 243 0.91 -29.02 63.78
N GLY A 244 1.67 -29.88 63.02
CA GLY A 244 1.18 -31.16 62.53
C GLY A 244 0.79 -31.20 61.09
N LEU A 245 1.03 -30.16 60.27
CA LEU A 245 0.77 -30.22 58.83
C LEU A 245 1.74 -31.23 58.16
N THR A 246 1.15 -32.12 57.36
CA THR A 246 1.93 -33.08 56.58
C THR A 246 2.54 -32.44 55.36
N GLN A 247 3.64 -32.98 54.86
CA GLN A 247 4.31 -32.55 53.60
C GLN A 247 3.35 -32.51 52.41
N LYS A 248 2.41 -33.47 52.34
CA LYS A 248 1.41 -33.57 51.27
C LYS A 248 0.41 -32.40 51.31
N GLN A 249 0.02 -31.99 52.52
CA GLN A 249 -0.91 -30.85 52.71
C GLN A 249 -0.25 -29.53 52.34
N LEU A 250 1.02 -29.31 52.68
CA LEU A 250 1.83 -28.18 52.31
C LEU A 250 1.99 -28.06 50.79
N CYS A 251 2.28 -29.17 50.14
CA CYS A 251 2.39 -29.23 48.68
C CYS A 251 1.07 -28.89 48.00
N LYS A 252 -0.07 -29.42 48.49
CA LYS A 252 -1.38 -29.11 47.98
C LYS A 252 -1.75 -27.65 48.14
N MET A 253 -1.40 -27.02 49.25
CA MET A 253 -1.60 -25.59 49.49
C MET A 253 -0.83 -24.73 48.48
N ASN A 254 0.44 -25.04 48.23
CA ASN A 254 1.28 -24.31 47.27
C ASN A 254 0.74 -24.48 45.83
N ILE A 255 0.26 -25.69 45.47
CA ILE A 255 -0.35 -25.94 44.16
C ILE A 255 -1.64 -25.11 44.00
N CYS A 256 -2.50 -25.10 45.02
CA CYS A 256 -3.73 -24.29 44.98
C CYS A 256 -3.41 -22.80 44.85
N GLU A 257 -2.40 -22.28 45.55
CA GLU A 257 -1.94 -20.90 45.45
C GLU A 257 -1.48 -20.61 44.02
N GLY A 258 -0.65 -21.47 43.42
CA GLY A 258 -0.21 -21.33 42.02
C GLY A 258 -1.36 -21.35 41.01
N LEU A 259 -2.38 -22.19 41.21
CA LEU A 259 -3.58 -22.23 40.37
C LEU A 259 -4.40 -20.94 40.48
N CYS A 260 -4.51 -20.35 41.67
CA CYS A 260 -5.16 -19.06 41.86
C CYS A 260 -4.45 -17.94 41.10
N TYR A 261 -3.11 -17.87 41.18
CA TYR A 261 -2.33 -16.91 40.41
C TYR A 261 -2.51 -17.08 38.90
N ALA A 262 -2.48 -18.31 38.40
CA ALA A 262 -2.70 -18.60 36.99
C ALA A 262 -4.11 -18.16 36.54
N PHE A 263 -5.12 -18.42 37.35
CA PHE A 263 -6.49 -18.01 37.05
C PHE A 263 -6.64 -16.49 36.95
N PHE A 264 -6.11 -15.74 37.92
CA PHE A 264 -6.18 -14.28 37.91
C PHE A 264 -5.33 -13.67 36.77
N ALA A 265 -4.16 -14.24 36.45
CA ALA A 265 -3.34 -13.82 35.34
C ALA A 265 -4.07 -14.01 34.00
N THR A 266 -4.71 -15.18 33.81
CA THR A 266 -5.52 -15.47 32.60
C THR A 266 -6.69 -14.49 32.49
N LEU A 267 -7.39 -14.22 33.60
CA LEU A 267 -8.51 -13.28 33.62
C LEU A 267 -8.06 -11.86 33.23
N ALA A 268 -6.94 -11.40 33.81
CA ALA A 268 -6.36 -10.09 33.48
C ALA A 268 -5.95 -10.00 31.99
N THR A 269 -5.34 -11.06 31.46
CA THR A 269 -4.96 -11.12 30.03
C THR A 269 -6.18 -11.07 29.12
N LEU A 270 -7.28 -11.75 29.47
CA LEU A 270 -8.53 -11.69 28.71
C LEU A 270 -9.16 -10.28 28.74
N ILE A 271 -9.17 -9.65 29.90
CA ILE A 271 -9.78 -8.30 30.07
C ILE A 271 -9.02 -7.23 29.32
N VAL A 272 -7.68 -7.31 29.28
CA VAL A 272 -6.83 -6.30 28.63
C VAL A 272 -6.48 -6.69 27.20
N GLY A 273 -6.17 -7.94 26.94
CA GLY A 273 -5.68 -8.42 25.66
C GLY A 273 -6.77 -8.49 24.57
N LEU A 274 -7.99 -8.90 24.92
CA LEU A 274 -9.10 -8.93 23.95
C LEU A 274 -9.47 -7.54 23.41
N PRO A 275 -9.68 -6.52 24.24
CA PRO A 275 -9.89 -5.16 23.70
C PRO A 275 -8.72 -4.66 22.88
N ALA A 276 -7.48 -4.85 23.36
CA ALA A 276 -6.29 -4.40 22.63
C ALA A 276 -6.18 -5.05 21.24
N SER A 277 -6.56 -6.31 21.09
CA SER A 277 -6.52 -7.00 19.79
C SER A 277 -7.64 -6.57 18.81
N ILE A 278 -8.69 -5.91 19.30
CA ILE A 278 -9.80 -5.38 18.46
C ILE A 278 -9.43 -3.97 17.94
N PHE A 279 -8.61 -3.23 18.69
CA PHE A 279 -8.19 -1.87 18.33
C PHE A 279 -6.83 -1.80 17.62
N ALA A 280 -6.12 -2.92 17.48
CA ALA A 280 -4.88 -3.05 16.72
C ALA A 280 -5.14 -3.50 15.28
#